data_c696dfb5018781fae2e994b78ae2942f
#
_entry.id   c696dfb5018781fae2e994b78ae2942f
#
_cell.length_a   1.000
_cell.length_b   1.000
_cell.length_c   1.000
_cell.angle_alpha   90.00
_cell.angle_beta   90.00
_cell.angle_gamma   90.00
#
_symmetry.space_group_name_H-M   'P 1'
#
loop_
_entity.id
_entity.type
_entity.pdbx_description
1 polymer ?
#
loop_
_entity_poly.entity_id
_entity_poly.type
_entity_poly.pdbx_seq_one_letter_code
_entity_poly.pdbx_strand_id
1 'polypeptide(L)' 'MNGRLTGCIKVGTKQTTKMVEQDKATLVYVAQDADSRLASRIVQLCKQHDVKVEFVDTMRSLGKLCGIDVGTATAVVVEE' A
#
# COMPACT_ATOMS: atom_id res chain seq x y z
N MET A 1 17.48 15.87 10.94
CA MET A 1 17.11 15.42 10.43
C MET A 1 16.84 15.38 9.52
N ASN A 2 17.02 15.10 9.31
CA ASN A 2 16.79 14.95 8.35
C ASN A 2 15.79 14.95 7.71
N GLY A 3 15.43 15.72 7.50
CA GLY A 3 14.39 15.75 6.59
C GLY A 3 14.12 14.48 5.90
N ARG A 4 14.56 13.53 6.39
CA ARG A 4 14.40 12.28 5.82
C ARG A 4 12.99 11.81 5.94
N LEU A 5 12.56 11.06 5.00
CA LEU A 5 11.30 10.43 5.07
C LEU A 5 11.15 9.65 6.31
N THR A 6 10.05 9.82 6.94
CA THR A 6 9.82 9.14 8.19
C THR A 6 8.91 7.95 8.03
N GLY A 7 8.41 7.71 6.84
CA GLY A 7 7.51 6.61 6.65
C GLY A 7 8.23 5.31 6.47
N CYS A 8 7.58 4.22 6.75
CA CYS A 8 8.07 2.92 6.38
C CYS A 8 7.00 2.19 5.59
N ILE A 9 7.44 1.23 4.78
CA ILE A 9 6.54 0.49 3.91
C ILE A 9 6.25 -0.86 4.52
N LYS A 10 4.97 -1.19 4.61
CA LYS A 10 4.54 -2.51 5.01
C LYS A 10 3.85 -3.18 3.84
N VAL A 11 4.11 -4.46 3.66
CA VAL A 11 3.66 -5.17 2.48
C VAL A 11 2.55 -6.13 2.79
N GLY A 12 1.65 -6.30 1.83
CA GLY A 12 0.58 -7.27 1.93
C GLY A 12 -0.75 -6.66 2.28
N THR A 13 -1.81 -7.37 1.90
CA THR A 13 -3.18 -6.89 2.06
C THR A 13 -3.56 -6.73 3.53
N LYS A 14 -3.14 -7.69 4.33
CA LYS A 14 -3.48 -7.67 5.74
C LYS A 14 -2.90 -6.45 6.44
N GLN A 15 -1.62 -6.19 6.17
CA GLN A 15 -0.97 -5.02 6.75
C GLN A 15 -1.56 -3.72 6.22
N THR A 16 -1.83 -3.69 4.92
CA THR A 16 -2.42 -2.50 4.31
C THR A 16 -3.76 -2.18 4.96
N THR A 17 -4.63 -3.19 5.07
CA THR A 17 -5.95 -3.00 5.67
C THR A 17 -5.84 -2.49 7.10
N LYS A 18 -4.97 -3.12 7.87
CA LYS A 18 -4.79 -2.75 9.27
C LYS A 18 -4.33 -1.31 9.42
N MET A 19 -3.35 -0.91 8.64
CA MET A 19 -2.80 0.44 8.74
C MET A 19 -3.81 1.49 8.32
N VAL A 20 -4.58 1.21 7.29
CA VAL A 20 -5.61 2.15 6.85
C VAL A 20 -6.69 2.29 7.92
N GLU A 21 -7.12 1.16 8.49
CA GLU A 21 -8.16 1.19 9.52
C GLU A 21 -7.73 1.91 10.78
N GLN A 22 -6.44 1.89 11.07
CA GLN A 22 -5.90 2.56 12.24
C GLN A 22 -5.50 4.01 11.95
N ASP A 23 -5.80 4.48 10.75
CA ASP A 23 -5.47 5.84 10.31
C ASP A 23 -3.97 6.14 10.37
N LYS A 24 -3.16 5.12 10.15
CA LYS A 24 -1.71 5.28 10.15
C LYS A 24 -1.12 5.32 8.75
N ALA A 25 -1.94 5.05 7.73
CA ALA A 25 -1.48 5.01 6.36
C ALA A 25 -1.44 6.40 5.75
N THR A 26 -0.36 6.71 5.07
CA THR A 26 -0.26 7.97 4.33
C THR A 26 -0.47 7.76 2.85
N LEU A 27 -0.16 6.56 2.35
CA LEU A 27 -0.28 6.25 0.93
C LEU A 27 -0.39 4.74 0.79
N VAL A 28 -1.25 4.30 -0.12
CA VAL A 28 -1.40 2.89 -0.42
C VAL A 28 -1.09 2.64 -1.88
N TYR A 29 -0.29 1.63 -2.15
CA TYR A 29 -0.01 1.18 -3.51
C TYR A 29 -0.83 -0.06 -3.80
N VAL A 30 -1.36 -0.14 -5.01
CA VAL A 30 -2.12 -1.30 -5.47
C VAL A 30 -1.58 -1.71 -6.83
N ALA A 31 -1.26 -2.98 -6.99
CA ALA A 31 -0.80 -3.49 -8.28
C ALA A 31 -1.99 -3.67 -9.22
N GLN A 32 -1.84 -3.24 -10.47
CA GLN A 32 -2.94 -3.28 -11.41
C GLN A 32 -3.31 -4.71 -11.83
N ASP A 33 -2.37 -5.62 -11.74
CA ASP A 33 -2.65 -7.02 -12.09
C ASP A 33 -3.07 -7.87 -10.88
N ALA A 34 -3.33 -7.24 -9.76
CA ALA A 34 -3.85 -7.93 -8.59
C ALA A 34 -5.32 -8.29 -8.81
N ASP A 35 -5.81 -9.21 -7.99
CA ASP A 35 -7.21 -9.61 -8.04
C ASP A 35 -8.11 -8.36 -7.93
N SER A 36 -9.05 -8.23 -8.87
CA SER A 36 -9.87 -7.02 -8.93
C SER A 36 -10.76 -6.84 -7.70
N ARG A 37 -11.19 -7.93 -7.09
CA ARG A 37 -12.01 -7.81 -5.89
C ARG A 37 -11.20 -7.30 -4.71
N LEU A 38 -9.97 -7.77 -4.62
CA LEU A 38 -9.05 -7.30 -3.60
C LEU A 38 -8.75 -5.83 -3.80
N ALA A 39 -8.42 -5.45 -5.03
CA ALA A 39 -8.10 -4.07 -5.35
C ALA A 39 -9.26 -3.15 -5.04
N SER A 40 -10.48 -3.53 -5.43
CA SER A 40 -11.65 -2.71 -5.17
C SER A 40 -11.88 -2.50 -3.69
N ARG A 41 -11.71 -3.57 -2.92
CA ARG A 41 -11.92 -3.50 -1.47
C ARG A 41 -10.93 -2.54 -0.83
N ILE A 42 -9.68 -2.61 -1.24
CA ILE A 42 -8.65 -1.74 -0.69
C ILE A 42 -8.88 -0.29 -1.09
N VAL A 43 -9.25 -0.06 -2.35
CA VAL A 43 -9.53 1.30 -2.81
C VAL A 43 -10.71 1.91 -2.05
N GLN A 44 -11.77 1.12 -1.84
CA GLN A 44 -12.92 1.63 -1.08
C GLN A 44 -12.56 1.94 0.36
N LEU A 45 -11.76 1.08 0.97
CA LEU A 45 -11.32 1.31 2.34
C LEU A 45 -10.52 2.60 2.42
N CYS A 46 -9.63 2.82 1.47
CA CYS A 46 -8.83 4.04 1.44
C CYS A 46 -9.70 5.27 1.27
N LYS A 47 -10.74 5.17 0.46
CA LYS A 47 -11.67 6.30 0.29
C LYS A 47 -12.38 6.63 1.60
N GLN A 48 -12.76 5.61 2.35
CA GLN A 48 -13.44 5.83 3.62
C GLN A 48 -12.55 6.52 4.63
N HIS A 49 -11.25 6.30 4.54
CA HIS A 49 -10.29 6.87 5.47
C HIS A 49 -9.51 8.03 4.87
N ASP A 50 -9.88 8.44 3.66
CA ASP A 50 -9.24 9.57 2.98
C ASP A 50 -7.75 9.35 2.76
N VAL A 51 -7.39 8.14 2.39
CA VAL A 51 -6.01 7.77 2.12
C VAL A 51 -5.77 7.75 0.61
N LYS A 52 -4.66 8.31 0.18
CA LYS A 52 -4.31 8.36 -1.22
C LYS A 52 -3.91 6.97 -1.73
N VAL A 53 -4.32 6.65 -2.95
CA VAL A 53 -3.99 5.38 -3.60
C VAL A 53 -3.22 5.64 -4.87
N GLU A 54 -2.14 4.89 -5.08
CA GLU A 54 -1.42 4.92 -6.34
C GLU A 54 -1.34 3.52 -6.90
N PHE A 55 -1.52 3.39 -8.21
CA PHE A 55 -1.45 2.10 -8.87
C PHE A 55 -0.08 1.87 -9.45
N VAL A 56 0.38 0.62 -9.35
CA VAL A 56 1.65 0.19 -9.92
C VAL A 56 1.33 -0.88 -10.96
N ASP A 57 2.09 -0.94 -12.03
CA ASP A 57 1.79 -1.81 -13.17
C ASP A 57 1.56 -3.26 -12.79
N THR A 58 2.45 -3.84 -11.99
CA THR A 58 2.37 -5.25 -11.67
C THR A 58 2.72 -5.49 -10.21
N MET A 59 2.29 -6.66 -9.72
CA MET A 59 2.66 -7.08 -8.38
C MET A 59 4.16 -7.22 -8.25
N ARG A 60 4.80 -7.65 -9.31
CA ARG A 60 6.25 -7.81 -9.31
C ARG A 60 6.96 -6.47 -9.15
N SER A 61 6.49 -5.47 -9.91
CA SER A 61 7.05 -4.13 -9.80
C SER A 61 6.83 -3.55 -8.41
N LEU A 62 5.67 -3.80 -7.84
CA LEU A 62 5.38 -3.32 -6.50
C LEU A 62 6.29 -3.98 -5.48
N GLY A 63 6.54 -5.28 -5.63
CA GLY A 63 7.48 -5.97 -4.75
C GLY A 63 8.86 -5.34 -4.81
N LYS A 64 9.33 -5.03 -6.03
CA LYS A 64 10.62 -4.39 -6.19
C LYS A 64 10.65 -3.01 -5.54
N LEU A 65 9.59 -2.26 -5.69
CA LEU A 65 9.48 -0.96 -5.07
C LEU A 65 9.62 -1.07 -3.55
N CYS A 66 9.09 -2.14 -2.99
CA CYS A 66 9.15 -2.38 -1.56
C CYS A 66 10.45 -3.02 -1.09
N GLY A 67 11.31 -3.40 -2.04
CA GLY A 67 12.59 -4.01 -1.70
C GLY A 67 12.52 -5.47 -1.34
N ILE A 68 11.51 -6.19 -1.84
CA ILE A 68 11.37 -7.61 -1.58
C ILE A 68 11.52 -8.40 -2.88
N ASP A 69 11.77 -9.70 -2.76
CA ASP A 69 12.06 -10.55 -3.91
C ASP A 69 10.83 -11.12 -4.57
N VAL A 70 9.68 -10.98 -3.95
CA VAL A 70 8.43 -11.52 -4.48
C VAL A 70 7.46 -10.40 -4.76
N GLY A 71 6.45 -10.69 -5.56
CA GLY A 71 5.42 -9.70 -5.85
C GLY A 71 4.48 -9.51 -4.68
N THR A 72 3.81 -8.38 -4.65
CA THR A 72 2.78 -8.12 -3.66
C THR A 72 1.64 -7.36 -4.32
N ALA A 73 0.42 -7.67 -3.93
CA ALA A 73 -0.76 -7.03 -4.49
C ALA A 73 -0.94 -5.61 -3.96
N THR A 74 -0.58 -5.38 -2.72
CA THR A 74 -0.73 -4.07 -2.10
C THR A 74 0.43 -3.80 -1.16
N ALA A 75 0.66 -2.52 -0.91
CA ALA A 75 1.63 -2.09 0.08
C ALA A 75 1.16 -0.76 0.64
N VAL A 76 1.62 -0.42 1.82
CA VAL A 76 1.19 0.79 2.49
C VAL A 76 2.37 1.52 3.07
N VAL A 77 2.37 2.84 2.92
CA VAL A 77 3.37 3.70 3.55
C VAL A 77 2.77 4.19 4.85
N VAL A 78 3.48 3.99 5.92
CA VAL A 78 3.00 4.32 7.25
C VAL A 78 3.91 5.39 7.83
N GLU A 79 3.31 6.37 8.42
CA GLU A 79 4.06 7.42 9.08
C GLU A 79 4.42 6.97 10.49
N GLU A 80 5.65 7.20 10.85
CA GLU A 80 6.12 6.79 12.18
C GLU A 80 5.97 7.88 13.22
#